data_ed0a2eb9f67737fa0c60cb5452a798b8
#
_entry.id   ed0a2eb9f67737fa0c60cb5452a798b8
#
_cell.length_a   1.000
_cell.length_b   1.000
_cell.length_c   1.000
_cell.angle_alpha   90.00
_cell.angle_beta   90.00
_cell.angle_gamma   90.00
#
_symmetry.space_group_name_H-M   'P 1'
#
loop_
_entity.id
_entity.type
_entity.pdbx_description
1 polymer ?
#
loop_
_entity_poly.entity_id
_entity_poly.type
_entity_poly.pdbx_seq_one_letter_code
_entity_poly.pdbx_strand_id
1 'polypeptide(L)'
;MKRIFLATGATLVALLAIAASPAFGAIIELGSTATPLAKPTCPATGSCPIILTETTALETLSNATAYPTTAAHNGRIVAFTVTPAAVTAADINGTAATKTTPAQPGLNATYGGASEVAITVLKVSSTKLLPGLRVYKVVAESPLFKLQPYFGHLVQFVLNDSLPIAKGELVALTVPTWAPLLSVDLARTQFAWRASRTSGCLSYTVQTAQLLLGDSTEYKCYFNATRVEYTATEITLPVPPPVPKKKTKTPTKKTPTKKTTTKKS
;
A
#
# COMPACT_ATOMS: atom_id res chain seq x y z
N MET A 1 -37.39 -71.76 33.59
CA MET A 1 -37.47 -70.70 32.55
C MET A 1 -36.24 -69.83 32.70
N LYS A 2 -35.20 -69.97 31.82
CA LYS A 2 -33.98 -69.22 31.84
C LYS A 2 -34.09 -68.17 30.75
N ARG A 3 -34.04 -66.87 31.11
CA ARG A 3 -34.01 -65.73 30.17
C ARG A 3 -32.56 -65.40 29.87
N ILE A 4 -32.17 -65.48 28.59
CA ILE A 4 -30.89 -65.11 28.05
C ILE A 4 -31.02 -63.65 27.64
N PHE A 5 -30.20 -62.76 28.21
CA PHE A 5 -30.03 -61.32 27.75
C PHE A 5 -28.89 -61.26 26.74
N LEU A 6 -29.24 -61.00 25.50
CA LEU A 6 -28.26 -60.61 24.48
C LEU A 6 -27.92 -59.11 24.68
N ALA A 7 -26.67 -58.82 24.97
CA ALA A 7 -26.15 -57.41 24.96
C ALA A 7 -25.59 -57.09 23.56
N THR A 8 -26.29 -56.26 22.80
CA THR A 8 -25.83 -55.68 21.52
C THR A 8 -24.96 -54.48 21.82
N GLY A 9 -23.63 -54.62 21.64
CA GLY A 9 -22.68 -53.52 21.70
C GLY A 9 -22.73 -52.71 20.41
N ALA A 10 -23.24 -51.51 20.49
CA ALA A 10 -23.18 -50.53 19.40
C ALA A 10 -21.83 -49.77 19.44
N THR A 11 -20.94 -50.11 18.51
CA THR A 11 -19.65 -49.40 18.33
C THR A 11 -19.92 -48.11 17.60
N LEU A 12 -19.86 -46.97 18.30
CA LEU A 12 -20.01 -45.62 17.73
C LEU A 12 -18.66 -45.22 17.11
N VAL A 13 -18.53 -45.34 15.78
CA VAL A 13 -17.40 -44.79 15.02
C VAL A 13 -17.66 -43.31 14.83
N ALA A 14 -17.03 -42.46 15.64
CA ALA A 14 -17.02 -41.03 15.46
C ALA A 14 -16.09 -40.66 14.28
N LEU A 15 -16.66 -40.45 13.09
CA LEU A 15 -15.93 -39.80 11.97
C LEU A 15 -15.69 -38.34 12.37
N LEU A 16 -14.47 -38.01 12.78
CA LEU A 16 -13.98 -36.62 12.79
C LEU A 16 -13.83 -36.15 11.33
N ALA A 17 -14.86 -35.53 10.79
CA ALA A 17 -14.75 -34.73 9.58
C ALA A 17 -13.94 -33.47 9.92
N ILE A 18 -12.65 -33.50 9.63
CA ILE A 18 -11.82 -32.28 9.62
C ILE A 18 -12.34 -31.43 8.46
N ALA A 19 -13.24 -30.50 8.76
CA ALA A 19 -13.66 -29.49 7.83
C ALA A 19 -12.43 -28.59 7.55
N ALA A 20 -11.68 -28.90 6.49
CA ALA A 20 -10.69 -27.99 5.92
C ALA A 20 -11.48 -26.76 5.40
N SER A 21 -11.61 -25.73 6.22
CA SER A 21 -12.15 -24.46 5.77
C SER A 21 -11.25 -23.98 4.62
N PRO A 22 -11.80 -23.75 3.41
CA PRO A 22 -11.01 -23.17 2.34
C PRO A 22 -10.49 -21.81 2.86
N ALA A 23 -9.17 -21.65 2.89
CA ALA A 23 -8.54 -20.40 3.26
C ALA A 23 -8.75 -19.43 2.10
N PHE A 24 -9.87 -18.70 2.10
CA PHE A 24 -10.09 -17.61 1.17
C PHE A 24 -9.17 -16.43 1.54
N GLY A 25 -8.57 -15.79 0.53
CA GLY A 25 -7.90 -14.52 0.74
C GLY A 25 -8.92 -13.45 1.18
N ALA A 26 -8.53 -12.61 2.13
CA ALA A 26 -9.33 -11.45 2.52
C ALA A 26 -9.13 -10.31 1.50
N ILE A 27 -10.19 -9.51 1.28
CA ILE A 27 -10.09 -8.26 0.55
C ILE A 27 -9.84 -7.17 1.60
N ILE A 28 -8.77 -6.40 1.41
CA ILE A 28 -8.35 -5.31 2.29
C ILE A 28 -8.19 -4.05 1.44
N GLU A 29 -8.69 -2.93 1.95
CA GLU A 29 -8.49 -1.62 1.32
C GLU A 29 -7.35 -0.89 2.08
N LEU A 30 -6.14 -0.91 1.51
CA LEU A 30 -4.97 -0.21 2.03
C LEU A 30 -5.17 1.30 1.88
N GLY A 31 -4.88 2.07 2.94
CA GLY A 31 -5.12 3.50 2.98
C GLY A 31 -6.55 3.89 3.38
N SER A 32 -7.46 2.92 3.53
CA SER A 32 -8.80 3.17 4.07
C SER A 32 -8.72 3.50 5.55
N THR A 33 -9.41 4.56 5.95
CA THR A 33 -9.46 5.07 7.33
C THR A 33 -10.86 5.54 7.66
N ALA A 34 -11.08 6.04 8.88
CA ALA A 34 -12.37 6.59 9.32
C ALA A 34 -12.83 7.79 8.45
N THR A 35 -11.89 8.53 7.85
CA THR A 35 -12.21 9.59 6.88
C THR A 35 -12.14 9.00 5.46
N PRO A 36 -13.24 8.92 4.73
CA PRO A 36 -13.24 8.44 3.35
C PRO A 36 -12.43 9.37 2.45
N LEU A 37 -12.13 8.90 1.21
CA LEU A 37 -11.54 9.77 0.19
C LEU A 37 -12.48 10.94 -0.09
N ALA A 38 -11.93 12.14 -0.19
CA ALA A 38 -12.67 13.36 -0.44
C ALA A 38 -12.17 14.03 -1.72
N LYS A 39 -13.07 14.67 -2.45
CA LYS A 39 -12.69 15.49 -3.59
C LYS A 39 -11.93 16.72 -3.09
N PRO A 40 -10.66 16.94 -3.49
CA PRO A 40 -9.92 18.13 -3.09
C PRO A 40 -10.62 19.40 -3.57
N THR A 41 -10.58 20.43 -2.75
CA THR A 41 -11.12 21.75 -3.05
C THR A 41 -10.07 22.82 -2.82
N CYS A 42 -10.04 23.85 -3.65
CA CYS A 42 -9.17 24.98 -3.43
C CYS A 42 -9.57 25.73 -2.16
N PRO A 43 -8.58 26.23 -1.39
CA PRO A 43 -8.85 27.18 -0.31
C PRO A 43 -9.63 28.40 -0.84
N ALA A 44 -10.43 29.00 0.03
CA ALA A 44 -11.24 30.18 -0.32
C ALA A 44 -10.38 31.39 -0.72
N THR A 45 -9.14 31.44 -0.25
CA THR A 45 -8.19 32.54 -0.51
C THR A 45 -6.79 31.98 -0.83
N GLY A 46 -6.05 32.69 -1.68
CA GLY A 46 -4.68 32.32 -2.07
C GLY A 46 -4.61 31.42 -3.31
N SER A 47 -3.44 30.81 -3.53
CA SER A 47 -3.24 29.84 -4.61
C SER A 47 -3.90 28.50 -4.26
N CYS A 48 -4.28 27.74 -5.30
CA CYS A 48 -4.88 26.42 -5.12
C CYS A 48 -3.82 25.29 -5.24
N PRO A 49 -3.24 24.78 -4.15
CA PRO A 49 -2.15 23.81 -4.16
C PRO A 49 -2.66 22.35 -4.14
N ILE A 50 -3.78 22.07 -4.82
CA ILE A 50 -4.40 20.72 -4.83
C ILE A 50 -3.78 19.77 -5.85
N ILE A 51 -2.72 20.22 -6.55
CA ILE A 51 -2.12 19.46 -7.66
C ILE A 51 -0.82 18.82 -7.20
N LEU A 52 -0.73 17.50 -7.36
CA LEU A 52 0.51 16.75 -7.33
C LEU A 52 1.17 16.83 -8.70
N THR A 53 2.49 16.93 -8.75
CA THR A 53 3.26 16.99 -9.99
C THR A 53 4.49 16.11 -9.93
N GLU A 54 4.78 15.36 -10.99
CA GLU A 54 6.03 14.62 -11.24
C GLU A 54 6.62 13.96 -9.98
N THR A 55 5.80 13.20 -9.25
CA THR A 55 6.20 12.60 -7.97
C THR A 55 5.55 11.24 -7.72
N THR A 56 6.22 10.39 -6.94
CA THR A 56 5.58 9.27 -6.26
C THR A 56 5.28 9.70 -4.83
N ALA A 57 4.01 9.67 -4.46
CA ALA A 57 3.49 10.16 -3.19
C ALA A 57 3.15 8.98 -2.26
N LEU A 58 3.79 8.93 -1.09
CA LEU A 58 3.57 7.92 -0.07
C LEU A 58 2.86 8.53 1.14
N GLU A 59 1.63 8.10 1.43
CA GLU A 59 0.93 8.44 2.67
C GLU A 59 1.68 7.89 3.88
N THR A 60 2.02 8.77 4.83
CA THR A 60 2.74 8.42 6.06
C THR A 60 1.88 8.56 7.30
N LEU A 61 0.82 9.34 7.22
CA LEU A 61 -0.13 9.54 8.30
C LEU A 61 -1.52 9.81 7.72
N SER A 62 -2.53 9.05 8.15
CA SER A 62 -3.93 9.30 7.84
C SER A 62 -4.79 8.95 9.04
N ASN A 63 -5.61 9.92 9.52
CA ASN A 63 -6.36 9.84 10.78
C ASN A 63 -5.49 9.40 11.96
N ALA A 64 -4.31 9.98 12.10
CA ALA A 64 -3.29 9.63 13.09
C ALA A 64 -2.76 8.18 13.00
N THR A 65 -3.18 7.41 11.99
CA THR A 65 -2.61 6.08 11.71
C THR A 65 -1.35 6.22 10.89
N ALA A 66 -0.23 5.73 11.40
CA ALA A 66 1.05 5.78 10.71
C ALA A 66 1.11 4.75 9.56
N TYR A 67 1.59 5.18 8.39
CA TYR A 67 1.79 4.34 7.21
C TYR A 67 0.56 3.47 6.87
N PRO A 68 -0.62 4.07 6.63
CA PRO A 68 -1.88 3.36 6.46
C PRO A 68 -1.91 2.46 5.22
N THR A 69 -0.97 2.67 4.29
CA THR A 69 -0.84 1.92 3.04
C THR A 69 0.13 0.73 3.13
N THR A 70 0.53 0.33 4.35
CA THR A 70 1.42 -0.83 4.56
C THR A 70 0.63 -2.13 4.56
N ALA A 71 1.03 -3.10 3.73
CA ALA A 71 0.44 -4.43 3.70
C ALA A 71 0.75 -5.21 4.98
N ALA A 72 -0.29 -5.71 5.65
CA ALA A 72 -0.16 -6.54 6.85
C ALA A 72 0.11 -8.02 6.50
N HIS A 73 -0.16 -8.43 5.26
CA HIS A 73 -0.05 -9.80 4.76
C HIS A 73 0.65 -9.79 3.40
N ASN A 74 1.01 -10.98 2.91
CA ASN A 74 1.36 -11.14 1.51
C ASN A 74 0.07 -11.19 0.68
N GLY A 75 0.05 -10.49 -0.44
CA GLY A 75 -1.15 -10.36 -1.25
C GLY A 75 -0.88 -9.91 -2.68
N ARG A 76 -1.92 -9.42 -3.30
CA ARG A 76 -1.87 -8.80 -4.62
C ARG A 76 -2.76 -7.58 -4.65
N ILE A 77 -2.25 -6.47 -5.18
CA ILE A 77 -3.06 -5.29 -5.48
C ILE A 77 -3.81 -5.54 -6.78
N VAL A 78 -5.12 -5.45 -6.72
CA VAL A 78 -6.03 -5.74 -7.85
C VAL A 78 -6.72 -4.50 -8.39
N ALA A 79 -6.79 -3.43 -7.60
CA ALA A 79 -7.38 -2.15 -7.98
C ALA A 79 -6.81 -1.03 -7.12
N PHE A 80 -7.02 0.20 -7.53
CA PHE A 80 -6.83 1.37 -6.69
C PHE A 80 -7.92 2.40 -6.96
N THR A 81 -8.21 3.22 -5.96
CA THR A 81 -9.26 4.24 -6.01
C THR A 81 -8.64 5.61 -5.78
N VAL A 82 -9.08 6.60 -6.55
CA VAL A 82 -8.70 8.01 -6.38
C VAL A 82 -9.93 8.91 -6.48
N THR A 83 -9.82 10.10 -5.90
CA THR A 83 -10.90 11.12 -5.97
C THR A 83 -10.31 12.44 -6.44
N PRO A 84 -10.18 12.66 -7.77
CA PRO A 84 -9.64 13.90 -8.30
C PRO A 84 -10.62 15.08 -8.13
N ALA A 85 -10.07 16.28 -7.91
CA ALA A 85 -10.84 17.51 -7.98
C ALA A 85 -11.40 17.75 -9.38
N ALA A 86 -12.45 18.57 -9.46
CA ALA A 86 -12.88 19.14 -10.73
C ALA A 86 -11.89 20.22 -11.19
N VAL A 87 -11.48 20.16 -12.45
CA VAL A 87 -10.56 21.10 -13.09
C VAL A 87 -11.18 21.60 -14.37
N THR A 88 -11.08 22.90 -14.65
CA THR A 88 -11.70 23.47 -15.84
C THR A 88 -10.87 23.22 -17.11
N ALA A 89 -11.50 23.27 -18.27
CA ALA A 89 -10.79 23.17 -19.55
C ALA A 89 -9.72 24.27 -19.73
N ALA A 90 -9.97 25.46 -19.18
CA ALA A 90 -9.00 26.56 -19.19
C ALA A 90 -7.77 26.24 -18.33
N ASP A 91 -7.94 25.62 -17.16
CA ASP A 91 -6.81 25.19 -16.33
C ASP A 91 -6.01 24.09 -17.01
N ILE A 92 -6.68 23.17 -17.69
CA ILE A 92 -6.04 22.03 -18.38
C ILE A 92 -5.22 22.49 -19.59
N ASN A 93 -5.82 23.32 -20.45
CA ASN A 93 -5.28 23.66 -21.77
C ASN A 93 -4.65 25.06 -21.83
N GLY A 94 -4.85 25.87 -20.80
CA GLY A 94 -4.46 27.27 -20.77
C GLY A 94 -5.45 28.19 -21.46
N THR A 95 -5.13 29.46 -21.46
CA THR A 95 -5.93 30.53 -22.09
C THR A 95 -5.13 31.24 -23.14
N ALA A 96 -5.75 31.55 -24.27
CA ALA A 96 -5.13 32.39 -25.30
C ALA A 96 -4.96 33.84 -24.81
N ALA A 97 -3.97 34.55 -25.37
CA ALA A 97 -3.78 35.95 -25.10
C ALA A 97 -4.98 36.78 -25.59
N THR A 98 -5.36 37.78 -24.82
CA THR A 98 -6.32 38.79 -25.20
C THR A 98 -5.60 40.14 -25.34
N LYS A 99 -6.33 41.21 -25.70
CA LYS A 99 -5.72 42.58 -25.77
C LYS A 99 -5.21 43.07 -24.41
N THR A 100 -5.76 42.54 -23.32
CA THR A 100 -5.46 42.99 -21.94
C THR A 100 -4.84 41.94 -21.05
N THR A 101 -4.81 40.67 -21.48
CA THR A 101 -4.33 39.56 -20.68
C THR A 101 -3.38 38.69 -21.50
N PRO A 102 -2.15 38.44 -21.01
CA PRO A 102 -1.23 37.49 -21.66
C PRO A 102 -1.80 36.08 -21.71
N ALA A 103 -1.33 35.27 -22.66
CA ALA A 103 -1.60 33.83 -22.69
C ALA A 103 -1.09 33.19 -21.41
N GLN A 104 -1.87 32.25 -20.87
CA GLN A 104 -1.48 31.43 -19.71
C GLN A 104 -1.33 29.98 -20.16
N PRO A 105 -0.18 29.32 -19.89
CA PRO A 105 -0.04 27.92 -20.18
C PRO A 105 -0.98 27.09 -19.30
N GLY A 106 -1.57 26.05 -19.85
CA GLY A 106 -2.37 25.10 -19.08
C GLY A 106 -1.49 24.08 -18.37
N LEU A 107 -2.11 23.31 -17.49
CA LEU A 107 -1.43 22.27 -16.69
C LEU A 107 -0.77 21.22 -17.59
N ASN A 108 -1.40 20.83 -18.70
CA ASN A 108 -0.82 19.88 -19.64
C ASN A 108 0.50 20.41 -20.25
N ALA A 109 0.55 21.67 -20.62
CA ALA A 109 1.76 22.29 -21.18
C ALA A 109 2.83 22.50 -20.10
N THR A 110 2.41 22.83 -18.88
CA THR A 110 3.32 23.14 -17.76
C THR A 110 4.00 21.89 -17.23
N TYR A 111 3.29 20.75 -17.17
CA TYR A 111 3.76 19.51 -16.53
C TYR A 111 3.93 18.34 -17.51
N GLY A 112 4.22 18.61 -18.76
CA GLY A 112 4.69 17.63 -19.73
C GLY A 112 3.64 16.67 -20.29
N GLY A 113 2.33 16.94 -20.12
CA GLY A 113 1.31 16.10 -20.71
C GLY A 113 -0.02 16.04 -19.97
N ALA A 114 -0.88 15.13 -20.41
CA ALA A 114 -2.17 14.86 -19.77
C ALA A 114 -1.98 14.36 -18.33
N SER A 115 -2.98 14.59 -17.49
CA SER A 115 -3.01 14.07 -16.12
C SER A 115 -3.05 12.54 -16.13
N GLU A 116 -2.04 11.91 -15.52
CA GLU A 116 -1.87 10.46 -15.45
C GLU A 116 -1.44 10.01 -14.06
N VAL A 117 -1.85 8.79 -13.68
CA VAL A 117 -1.51 8.16 -12.40
C VAL A 117 -1.20 6.68 -12.57
N ALA A 118 -0.37 6.15 -11.68
CA ALA A 118 -0.15 4.72 -11.48
C ALA A 118 -0.16 4.39 -10.00
N ILE A 119 -0.42 3.12 -9.68
CA ILE A 119 -0.21 2.61 -8.33
C ILE A 119 1.12 1.87 -8.27
N THR A 120 1.92 2.14 -7.24
CA THR A 120 3.30 1.64 -7.10
C THR A 120 3.45 0.91 -5.79
N VAL A 121 4.06 -0.28 -5.81
CA VAL A 121 4.45 -1.00 -4.59
C VAL A 121 5.90 -0.67 -4.25
N LEU A 122 6.10 -0.21 -3.03
CA LEU A 122 7.39 0.23 -2.52
C LEU A 122 7.89 -0.69 -1.42
N LYS A 123 9.20 -0.93 -1.43
CA LYS A 123 9.92 -1.63 -0.36
C LYS A 123 10.95 -0.70 0.26
N VAL A 124 11.06 -0.71 1.59
CA VAL A 124 12.16 -0.02 2.29
C VAL A 124 13.49 -0.64 1.87
N SER A 125 14.35 0.12 1.19
CA SER A 125 15.63 -0.36 0.65
C SER A 125 16.77 -0.25 1.66
N SER A 126 16.76 0.77 2.53
CA SER A 126 17.78 0.97 3.57
C SER A 126 17.18 1.67 4.78
N THR A 127 17.52 1.13 5.96
CA THR A 127 17.17 1.73 7.26
C THR A 127 18.34 2.51 7.87
N LYS A 128 19.53 2.51 7.22
CA LYS A 128 20.76 3.07 7.78
C LYS A 128 20.97 4.57 7.58
N LEU A 129 20.04 5.24 6.92
CA LEU A 129 20.09 6.69 6.77
C LEU A 129 19.62 7.37 8.06
N LEU A 130 20.01 8.63 8.22
CA LEU A 130 19.67 9.48 9.36
C LEU A 130 18.22 9.25 9.84
N PRO A 131 17.93 9.33 11.14
CA PRO A 131 16.58 9.15 11.65
C PRO A 131 15.54 9.96 10.85
N GLY A 132 14.55 9.28 10.27
CA GLY A 132 13.49 9.89 9.47
C GLY A 132 13.71 9.89 7.96
N LEU A 133 14.91 9.56 7.46
CA LEU A 133 15.17 9.37 6.03
C LEU A 133 15.04 7.89 5.67
N ARG A 134 14.18 7.59 4.71
CA ARG A 134 14.02 6.24 4.18
C ARG A 134 14.19 6.25 2.67
N VAL A 135 14.97 5.30 2.16
CA VAL A 135 15.06 5.00 0.74
C VAL A 135 14.03 3.93 0.44
N TYR A 136 13.17 4.20 -0.53
CA TYR A 136 12.20 3.23 -1.02
C TYR A 136 12.57 2.80 -2.43
N LYS A 137 12.41 1.51 -2.68
CA LYS A 137 12.63 0.87 -3.98
C LYS A 137 11.29 0.46 -4.57
N VAL A 138 11.07 0.72 -5.86
CA VAL A 138 9.94 0.20 -6.62
C VAL A 138 10.11 -1.30 -6.83
N VAL A 139 9.12 -2.08 -6.38
CA VAL A 139 9.10 -3.54 -6.53
C VAL A 139 7.98 -4.04 -7.44
N ALA A 140 6.93 -3.24 -7.63
CA ALA A 140 5.90 -3.44 -8.64
C ALA A 140 5.23 -2.10 -8.98
N GLU A 141 4.72 -1.96 -10.20
CA GLU A 141 4.03 -0.76 -10.68
C GLU A 141 2.97 -1.14 -11.71
N SER A 142 1.83 -0.43 -11.68
CA SER A 142 0.77 -0.58 -12.66
C SER A 142 1.10 0.18 -13.95
N PRO A 143 0.40 -0.09 -15.07
CA PRO A 143 0.34 0.85 -16.18
C PRO A 143 -0.16 2.24 -15.73
N LEU A 144 0.12 3.25 -16.56
CA LEU A 144 -0.41 4.60 -16.38
C LEU A 144 -1.89 4.66 -16.78
N PHE A 145 -2.68 5.34 -15.96
CA PHE A 145 -4.10 5.58 -16.20
C PHE A 145 -4.35 7.07 -16.41
N LYS A 146 -5.05 7.42 -17.49
CA LYS A 146 -5.47 8.79 -17.77
C LYS A 146 -6.55 9.19 -16.77
N LEU A 147 -6.34 10.34 -16.10
CA LEU A 147 -7.22 10.80 -15.02
C LEU A 147 -8.22 11.86 -15.47
N GLN A 148 -7.94 12.60 -16.55
CA GLN A 148 -8.79 13.71 -17.02
C GLN A 148 -10.28 13.36 -17.21
N PRO A 149 -10.66 12.17 -17.75
CA PRO A 149 -12.07 11.81 -17.92
C PRO A 149 -12.87 11.69 -16.61
N TYR A 150 -12.16 11.60 -15.47
CA TYR A 150 -12.75 11.33 -14.16
C TYR A 150 -12.68 12.51 -13.19
N PHE A 151 -12.27 13.68 -13.67
CA PHE A 151 -12.20 14.87 -12.82
C PHE A 151 -13.53 15.20 -12.15
N GLY A 152 -13.48 15.44 -10.84
CA GLY A 152 -14.65 15.70 -10.00
C GLY A 152 -15.40 14.45 -9.53
N HIS A 153 -14.95 13.25 -9.89
CA HIS A 153 -15.60 11.99 -9.53
C HIS A 153 -14.63 11.02 -8.83
N LEU A 154 -15.13 10.23 -7.89
CA LEU A 154 -14.42 9.08 -7.39
C LEU A 154 -14.35 8.02 -8.49
N VAL A 155 -13.17 7.46 -8.73
CA VAL A 155 -12.96 6.40 -9.71
C VAL A 155 -12.09 5.29 -9.13
N GLN A 156 -12.44 4.04 -9.42
CA GLN A 156 -11.63 2.87 -9.15
C GLN A 156 -11.07 2.32 -10.47
N PHE A 157 -9.76 2.18 -10.54
CA PHE A 157 -9.04 1.55 -11.62
C PHE A 157 -8.76 0.09 -11.27
N VAL A 158 -9.37 -0.82 -12.01
CA VAL A 158 -9.10 -2.26 -11.89
C VAL A 158 -7.85 -2.60 -12.71
N LEU A 159 -6.95 -3.36 -12.13
CA LEU A 159 -5.72 -3.78 -12.80
C LEU A 159 -5.96 -5.06 -13.61
N ASN A 160 -5.60 -5.06 -14.88
CA ASN A 160 -5.63 -6.26 -15.72
C ASN A 160 -4.65 -7.31 -15.15
N ASP A 161 -3.45 -6.85 -14.77
CA ASP A 161 -2.42 -7.66 -14.14
C ASP A 161 -2.24 -7.17 -12.70
N SER A 162 -2.63 -8.00 -11.73
CA SER A 162 -2.50 -7.66 -10.31
C SER A 162 -1.04 -7.60 -9.88
N LEU A 163 -0.68 -6.62 -9.04
CA LEU A 163 0.70 -6.42 -8.57
C LEU A 163 0.97 -7.25 -7.32
N PRO A 164 2.10 -7.98 -7.25
CA PRO A 164 2.50 -8.64 -6.01
C PRO A 164 2.82 -7.60 -4.94
N ILE A 165 2.40 -7.88 -3.71
CA ILE A 165 2.76 -7.10 -2.53
C ILE A 165 3.11 -8.05 -1.38
N ALA A 166 4.25 -7.85 -0.73
CA ALA A 166 4.66 -8.62 0.42
C ALA A 166 4.32 -7.88 1.73
N LYS A 167 4.15 -8.64 2.79
CA LYS A 167 3.99 -8.09 4.14
C LYS A 167 5.09 -7.06 4.45
N GLY A 168 4.69 -5.86 4.87
CA GLY A 168 5.59 -4.75 5.20
C GLY A 168 5.98 -3.87 4.01
N GLU A 169 5.60 -4.22 2.78
CA GLU A 169 5.68 -3.32 1.64
C GLU A 169 4.52 -2.31 1.68
N LEU A 170 4.68 -1.22 0.95
CA LEU A 170 3.77 -0.09 0.99
C LEU A 170 3.24 0.22 -0.40
N VAL A 171 2.02 0.75 -0.46
CA VAL A 171 1.44 1.28 -1.70
C VAL A 171 1.62 2.79 -1.73
N ALA A 172 2.04 3.32 -2.88
CA ALA A 172 2.19 4.74 -3.16
C ALA A 172 1.51 5.10 -4.49
N LEU A 173 1.14 6.37 -4.66
CA LEU A 173 0.58 6.88 -5.91
C LEU A 173 1.66 7.58 -6.71
N THR A 174 1.91 7.12 -7.93
CA THR A 174 2.84 7.74 -8.88
C THR A 174 2.09 8.66 -9.84
N VAL A 175 2.57 9.89 -9.94
CA VAL A 175 2.04 10.97 -10.80
C VAL A 175 3.18 11.44 -11.70
N PRO A 176 3.28 10.96 -12.95
CA PRO A 176 4.39 11.31 -13.84
C PRO A 176 4.30 12.72 -14.42
N THR A 177 3.10 13.27 -14.53
CA THR A 177 2.80 14.59 -15.03
C THR A 177 2.18 15.44 -13.91
N TRP A 178 0.88 15.48 -13.83
CA TRP A 178 0.14 16.18 -12.78
C TRP A 178 -1.16 15.47 -12.44
N ALA A 179 -1.67 15.67 -11.20
CA ALA A 179 -2.97 15.14 -10.78
C ALA A 179 -3.60 16.00 -9.68
N PRO A 180 -4.88 16.37 -9.78
CA PRO A 180 -5.57 17.18 -8.78
C PRO A 180 -6.09 16.31 -7.63
N LEU A 181 -5.18 15.69 -6.87
CA LEU A 181 -5.44 14.66 -5.87
C LEU A 181 -5.00 15.04 -4.45
N LEU A 182 -4.63 16.30 -4.19
CA LEU A 182 -4.11 16.72 -2.91
C LEU A 182 -5.13 17.53 -2.12
N SER A 183 -5.69 16.96 -1.06
CA SER A 183 -6.45 17.70 -0.05
C SER A 183 -5.51 18.49 0.85
N VAL A 184 -5.88 19.72 1.16
CA VAL A 184 -5.07 20.70 1.91
C VAL A 184 -5.83 21.23 3.12
N ASP A 185 -5.16 22.01 3.98
CA ASP A 185 -5.71 22.63 5.19
C ASP A 185 -6.28 21.62 6.20
N LEU A 186 -5.74 20.41 6.21
CA LEU A 186 -6.12 19.35 7.14
C LEU A 186 -5.39 19.49 8.49
N ALA A 187 -5.80 18.68 9.47
CA ALA A 187 -5.13 18.65 10.77
C ALA A 187 -3.71 18.06 10.65
N ARG A 188 -2.68 18.84 11.04
CA ARG A 188 -1.24 18.49 10.95
C ARG A 188 -0.86 17.21 11.66
N THR A 189 -1.56 16.87 12.73
CA THR A 189 -1.31 15.67 13.53
C THR A 189 -2.03 14.44 13.00
N GLN A 190 -2.88 14.59 11.98
CA GLN A 190 -3.69 13.51 11.46
C GLN A 190 -3.34 13.13 10.03
N PHE A 191 -2.77 14.05 9.23
CA PHE A 191 -2.50 13.81 7.82
C PHE A 191 -1.11 14.27 7.42
N ALA A 192 -0.39 13.40 6.72
CA ALA A 192 0.91 13.72 6.13
C ALA A 192 1.30 12.70 5.07
N TRP A 193 2.13 13.13 4.12
CA TRP A 193 2.71 12.27 3.09
C TRP A 193 4.15 12.67 2.79
N ARG A 194 4.85 11.83 2.05
CA ARG A 194 6.21 12.07 1.56
C ARG A 194 6.27 11.95 0.05
N ALA A 195 7.07 12.81 -0.57
CA ALA A 195 7.37 12.78 -1.99
C ALA A 195 8.69 12.06 -2.27
N SER A 196 8.80 11.42 -3.43
CA SER A 196 10.00 10.78 -3.98
C SER A 196 11.07 11.81 -4.38
N ARG A 197 11.47 12.68 -3.44
CA ARG A 197 12.41 13.80 -3.68
C ARG A 197 13.48 13.83 -2.61
N THR A 198 14.71 14.03 -3.05
CA THR A 198 15.89 14.17 -2.19
C THR A 198 16.14 15.61 -1.74
N SER A 199 15.63 16.60 -2.50
CA SER A 199 15.78 18.03 -2.24
C SER A 199 14.70 18.81 -2.98
N GLY A 200 14.70 20.14 -2.87
CA GLY A 200 13.79 21.01 -3.63
C GLY A 200 12.31 20.77 -3.35
N CYS A 201 11.94 20.52 -2.08
CA CYS A 201 10.59 20.09 -1.69
C CYS A 201 9.46 21.03 -2.16
N LEU A 202 9.74 22.31 -2.34
CA LEU A 202 8.79 23.31 -2.81
C LEU A 202 9.01 23.70 -4.28
N SER A 203 9.97 23.08 -4.97
CA SER A 203 10.28 23.39 -6.37
C SER A 203 9.62 22.38 -7.30
N TYR A 204 8.86 22.86 -8.26
CA TYR A 204 8.21 22.03 -9.27
C TYR A 204 9.20 21.55 -10.35
N THR A 205 10.37 22.16 -10.47
CA THR A 205 11.36 21.88 -11.53
C THR A 205 12.35 20.75 -11.20
N VAL A 206 12.35 20.24 -9.99
CA VAL A 206 13.25 19.15 -9.52
C VAL A 206 12.48 17.95 -8.99
N GLN A 207 11.32 17.67 -9.55
CA GLN A 207 10.49 16.56 -9.15
C GLN A 207 10.70 15.37 -10.08
N THR A 208 10.68 14.18 -9.54
CA THR A 208 10.83 12.96 -10.30
C THR A 208 9.92 11.88 -9.72
N ALA A 209 8.99 11.41 -10.53
CA ALA A 209 8.23 10.22 -10.24
C ALA A 209 9.13 8.98 -10.40
N GLN A 210 8.90 7.96 -9.58
CA GLN A 210 9.56 6.66 -9.73
C GLN A 210 8.73 5.82 -10.71
N LEU A 211 9.20 5.67 -11.94
CA LEU A 211 8.50 5.02 -13.04
C LEU A 211 9.08 3.68 -13.45
N LEU A 212 10.21 3.28 -12.88
CA LEU A 212 10.89 2.07 -13.31
C LEU A 212 11.02 1.07 -12.15
N LEU A 213 10.71 -0.19 -12.46
CA LEU A 213 10.95 -1.30 -11.54
C LEU A 213 12.43 -1.34 -11.13
N GLY A 214 12.67 -1.32 -9.85
CA GLY A 214 14.02 -1.29 -9.30
C GLY A 214 14.54 0.10 -8.93
N ASP A 215 13.91 1.18 -9.37
CA ASP A 215 14.26 2.54 -8.97
C ASP A 215 14.22 2.70 -7.46
N SER A 216 15.23 3.38 -6.93
CA SER A 216 15.36 3.67 -5.51
C SER A 216 15.62 5.15 -5.31
N THR A 217 14.84 5.79 -4.42
CA THR A 217 15.05 7.20 -4.08
C THR A 217 14.74 7.49 -2.61
N GLU A 218 15.29 8.60 -2.12
CA GLU A 218 14.95 9.12 -0.80
C GLU A 218 13.61 9.86 -0.83
N TYR A 219 12.71 9.53 0.09
CA TYR A 219 11.48 10.26 0.33
C TYR A 219 11.70 11.31 1.42
N LYS A 220 12.58 12.28 1.13
CA LYS A 220 12.99 13.31 2.09
C LYS A 220 11.92 14.38 2.29
N CYS A 221 11.23 14.78 1.24
CA CYS A 221 10.23 15.82 1.31
C CYS A 221 8.97 15.34 2.04
N TYR A 222 8.64 16.00 3.15
CA TYR A 222 7.52 15.67 4.03
C TYR A 222 6.53 16.83 4.07
N PHE A 223 5.27 16.52 3.83
CA PHE A 223 4.17 17.46 3.79
C PHE A 223 3.11 17.04 4.80
N ASN A 224 2.87 17.87 5.80
CA ASN A 224 1.81 17.70 6.77
C ASN A 224 0.59 18.57 6.45
N ALA A 225 -0.52 18.38 7.16
CA ALA A 225 -1.80 19.06 6.91
C ALA A 225 -2.35 18.84 5.50
N THR A 226 -1.87 17.81 4.81
CA THR A 226 -2.28 17.46 3.46
C THR A 226 -2.41 15.95 3.32
N ARG A 227 -3.32 15.51 2.43
CA ARG A 227 -3.58 14.10 2.14
C ARG A 227 -3.61 13.88 0.64
N VAL A 228 -2.99 12.82 0.17
CA VAL A 228 -3.15 12.34 -1.20
C VAL A 228 -4.36 11.42 -1.25
N GLU A 229 -5.33 11.72 -2.10
CA GLU A 229 -6.63 11.07 -2.11
C GLU A 229 -6.61 9.78 -2.93
N TYR A 230 -5.99 8.71 -2.36
CA TYR A 230 -5.98 7.37 -2.94
C TYR A 230 -6.08 6.27 -1.88
N THR A 231 -6.56 5.09 -2.33
CA THR A 231 -6.50 3.81 -1.63
C THR A 231 -6.16 2.70 -2.62
N ALA A 232 -5.83 1.51 -2.12
CA ALA A 232 -5.56 0.35 -2.99
C ALA A 232 -6.20 -0.92 -2.42
N THR A 233 -6.85 -1.67 -3.30
CA THR A 233 -7.52 -2.93 -2.95
C THR A 233 -6.53 -4.08 -3.04
N GLU A 234 -6.24 -4.71 -1.89
CA GLU A 234 -5.41 -5.91 -1.75
C GLU A 234 -6.30 -7.15 -1.61
N ILE A 235 -5.95 -8.22 -2.33
CA ILE A 235 -6.42 -9.59 -2.03
C ILE A 235 -5.26 -10.32 -1.36
N THR A 236 -5.44 -10.70 -0.08
CA THR A 236 -4.41 -11.40 0.68
C THR A 236 -4.26 -12.84 0.20
N LEU A 237 -3.04 -13.38 0.26
CA LEU A 237 -2.81 -14.80 0.01
C LEU A 237 -3.23 -15.62 1.23
N PRO A 238 -3.83 -16.81 1.03
CA PRO A 238 -4.12 -17.72 2.13
C PRO A 238 -2.86 -18.06 2.94
N VAL A 239 -2.96 -18.02 4.26
CA VAL A 239 -1.86 -18.46 5.13
C VAL A 239 -1.80 -19.99 5.06
N PRO A 240 -0.66 -20.60 4.64
CA PRO A 240 -0.53 -22.04 4.65
C PRO A 240 -0.80 -22.61 6.06
N PRO A 241 -1.46 -23.78 6.18
CA PRO A 241 -1.65 -24.43 7.46
C PRO A 241 -0.31 -24.61 8.19
N PRO A 242 -0.24 -24.46 9.50
CA PRO A 242 0.99 -24.67 10.25
C PRO A 242 1.51 -26.08 9.99
N VAL A 243 2.75 -26.17 9.50
CA VAL A 243 3.41 -27.46 9.29
C VAL A 243 3.50 -28.18 10.65
N PRO A 244 2.98 -29.43 10.79
CA PRO A 244 3.08 -30.17 12.04
C PRO A 244 4.54 -30.22 12.50
N LYS A 245 4.83 -29.66 13.67
CA LYS A 245 6.17 -29.76 14.26
C LYS A 245 6.53 -31.21 14.42
N LYS A 246 7.52 -31.73 13.67
CA LYS A 246 8.08 -33.06 13.84
C LYS A 246 8.49 -33.16 15.31
N LYS A 247 7.79 -34.07 16.07
CA LYS A 247 8.15 -34.36 17.46
C LYS A 247 9.63 -34.80 17.45
N THR A 248 10.51 -33.95 17.92
CA THR A 248 11.91 -34.33 18.14
C THR A 248 11.93 -35.45 19.19
N LYS A 249 12.33 -36.64 18.80
CA LYS A 249 12.50 -37.75 19.74
C LYS A 249 13.49 -37.32 20.79
N THR A 250 13.05 -37.23 22.04
CA THR A 250 13.91 -36.96 23.19
C THR A 250 15.03 -38.02 23.22
N PRO A 251 16.29 -37.60 23.29
CA PRO A 251 17.39 -38.58 23.37
C PRO A 251 17.22 -39.44 24.63
N THR A 252 17.11 -40.74 24.46
CA THR A 252 17.05 -41.72 25.57
C THR A 252 18.38 -41.65 26.31
N LYS A 253 18.33 -41.20 27.57
CA LYS A 253 19.48 -41.11 28.47
C LYS A 253 20.05 -42.51 28.69
N LYS A 254 21.21 -42.84 28.11
CA LYS A 254 21.95 -44.08 28.34
C LYS A 254 22.39 -44.10 29.80
N THR A 255 21.89 -45.09 30.57
CA THR A 255 22.31 -45.37 31.94
C THR A 255 23.79 -45.77 31.93
N PRO A 256 24.65 -45.20 32.81
CA PRO A 256 26.06 -45.61 32.84
C PRO A 256 26.22 -46.99 33.45
N THR A 257 26.86 -47.92 32.71
CA THR A 257 27.19 -49.26 33.16
C THR A 257 28.32 -49.14 34.20
N LYS A 258 28.05 -49.60 35.42
CA LYS A 258 28.96 -49.64 36.56
C LYS A 258 30.09 -50.67 36.28
N LYS A 259 31.34 -50.23 36.07
CA LYS A 259 32.52 -51.08 35.94
C LYS A 259 32.88 -51.61 37.32
N THR A 260 32.72 -52.93 37.52
CA THR A 260 33.20 -53.65 38.72
C THR A 260 34.70 -53.89 38.56
N THR A 261 35.51 -53.29 39.42
CA THR A 261 36.96 -53.53 39.48
C THR A 261 37.21 -54.73 40.42
N THR A 262 37.65 -55.86 39.87
CA THR A 262 38.08 -57.00 40.63
C THR A 262 39.57 -56.78 41.02
N LYS A 263 39.80 -56.66 42.34
CA LYS A 263 41.13 -56.57 42.95
C LYS A 263 41.70 -57.99 43.11
N LYS A 264 42.85 -58.31 42.50
CA LYS A 264 43.59 -59.57 42.66
C LYS A 264 44.68 -59.33 43.66
N SER A 265 44.74 -60.28 44.64
CA SER A 265 45.79 -60.39 45.67
C SER A 265 47.12 -60.72 45.06
#